data_6bcbbc42f7beaab738e8aff705794044
#
_entry.id   6bcbbc42f7beaab738e8aff705794044
#
_cell.length_a   1.000
_cell.length_b   1.000
_cell.length_c   1.000
_cell.angle_alpha   90.00
_cell.angle_beta   90.00
_cell.angle_gamma   90.00
#
_symmetry.space_group_name_H-M   'P 1'
#
loop_
_entity.id
_entity.type
_entity.pdbx_description
1 polymer ?
#
loop_
_entity_poly.entity_id
_entity_poly.type
_entity_poly.pdbx_seq_one_letter_code
_entity_poly.pdbx_strand_id
1 'polypeptide(L)'
;METKGAGRSPLWLLAAWAVTRAVLLLFVFRVYVFPGPDVTTDVSVIYRGWYEVLRQGTFPLDDVTWQYPPAAALAILSPAALPFLSYAHAFFTLVCLSDAVVLALLAYAGGRPGRSPRGAWVWVAGVPLLGPTVYARYDLMVTAVAVAALLAGARHPRVLGALAAVGALVKVWPALLLAGAARRRAWGAAAVTGAGVGLLFALSMPGAFAFLTFQRERGTEVESLGGLVFHVARHFGWRGEVLLNYGSIEFLGPWVNVVSTAALALTAAALGWLLLWRLRAGEPTAAVLADAALTAVLLFTVTNRVISPQYLVWLVGLAAVCLTHRASRMTGPALMITAASFLTVLEFPLGFSHVVLSDAYGITLLVLRNGLLAAAALTAAHHLWHTTLPPHPATPSPPGRGVRVVSAGGS
;
A
#
# COMPACT_ATOMS: atom_id res chain seq x y z
N MET A 1 -14.74 35.52 -23.50
CA MET A 1 -15.44 35.42 -22.21
C MET A 1 -15.17 34.00 -21.67
N GLU A 2 -14.01 33.83 -21.02
CA GLU A 2 -13.62 32.53 -20.44
C GLU A 2 -14.41 32.34 -19.15
N THR A 3 -15.28 31.32 -19.16
CA THR A 3 -15.94 30.86 -17.95
C THR A 3 -14.86 30.28 -17.01
N LYS A 4 -14.50 31.06 -15.99
CA LYS A 4 -13.77 30.56 -14.81
C LYS A 4 -14.56 29.39 -14.27
N GLY A 5 -14.18 28.16 -14.64
CA GLY A 5 -14.68 26.95 -14.03
C GLY A 5 -14.49 27.07 -12.54
N ALA A 6 -15.60 27.04 -11.80
CA ALA A 6 -15.66 27.12 -10.35
C ALA A 6 -14.79 26.02 -9.74
N GLY A 7 -13.53 26.32 -9.44
CA GLY A 7 -12.69 25.52 -8.59
C GLY A 7 -13.39 25.45 -7.23
N ARG A 8 -13.95 24.30 -6.88
CA ARG A 8 -14.42 24.06 -5.51
C ARG A 8 -13.30 24.48 -4.59
N SER A 9 -13.58 25.51 -3.77
CA SER A 9 -12.63 26.18 -2.90
C SER A 9 -11.78 25.16 -2.12
N PRO A 10 -10.45 25.34 -2.01
CA PRO A 10 -9.60 24.50 -1.15
C PRO A 10 -10.13 24.40 0.29
N LEU A 11 -10.96 25.34 0.72
CA LEU A 11 -11.64 25.34 2.02
C LEU A 11 -12.57 24.12 2.22
N TRP A 12 -13.32 23.70 1.18
CA TRP A 12 -14.19 22.53 1.31
C TRP A 12 -13.39 21.23 1.47
N LEU A 13 -12.24 21.13 0.81
CA LEU A 13 -11.34 19.99 0.97
C LEU A 13 -10.80 19.92 2.40
N LEU A 14 -10.35 21.05 2.94
CA LEU A 14 -9.86 21.14 4.33
C LEU A 14 -10.97 20.89 5.34
N ALA A 15 -12.17 21.44 5.12
CA ALA A 15 -13.31 21.22 6.01
C ALA A 15 -13.72 19.73 6.05
N ALA A 16 -13.82 19.08 4.88
CA ALA A 16 -14.13 17.66 4.79
C ALA A 16 -13.07 16.79 5.46
N TRP A 17 -11.78 17.13 5.25
CA TRP A 17 -10.67 16.48 5.94
C TRP A 17 -10.79 16.67 7.46
N ALA A 18 -10.93 17.89 7.95
CA ALA A 18 -10.98 18.20 9.37
C ALA A 18 -12.13 17.48 10.08
N VAL A 19 -13.33 17.50 9.49
CA VAL A 19 -14.50 16.81 10.06
C VAL A 19 -14.29 15.30 10.13
N THR A 20 -13.84 14.69 9.03
CA THR A 20 -13.65 13.24 9.00
C THR A 20 -12.53 12.80 9.95
N ARG A 21 -11.45 13.59 10.07
CA ARG A 21 -10.35 13.28 11.00
C ARG A 21 -10.72 13.53 12.46
N ALA A 22 -11.49 14.56 12.73
CA ALA A 22 -12.04 14.77 14.08
C ALA A 22 -12.83 13.56 14.55
N VAL A 23 -13.68 12.97 13.68
CA VAL A 23 -14.41 11.73 14.00
C VAL A 23 -13.46 10.57 14.31
N LEU A 24 -12.42 10.35 13.51
CA LEU A 24 -11.44 9.28 13.77
C LEU A 24 -10.68 9.51 15.08
N LEU A 25 -10.31 10.77 15.38
CA LEU A 25 -9.63 11.13 16.61
C LEU A 25 -10.50 10.88 17.85
N LEU A 26 -11.81 11.12 17.78
CA LEU A 26 -12.74 10.79 18.88
C LEU A 26 -12.67 9.31 19.26
N PHE A 27 -12.48 8.41 18.29
CA PHE A 27 -12.33 6.98 18.56
C PHE A 27 -10.95 6.61 19.10
N VAL A 28 -9.84 7.09 18.48
CA VAL A 28 -8.50 6.69 18.95
C VAL A 28 -8.12 7.35 20.28
N PHE A 29 -8.66 8.52 20.59
CA PHE A 29 -8.56 9.14 21.91
C PHE A 29 -9.58 8.60 22.93
N ARG A 30 -10.40 7.61 22.50
CA ARG A 30 -11.38 6.91 23.35
C ARG A 30 -12.44 7.83 23.98
N VAL A 31 -12.76 8.95 23.32
CA VAL A 31 -13.92 9.78 23.66
C VAL A 31 -15.20 9.00 23.37
N TYR A 32 -15.20 8.25 22.26
CA TYR A 32 -16.24 7.27 21.93
C TYR A 32 -15.58 5.91 21.67
N VAL A 33 -16.27 4.84 22.06
CA VAL A 33 -15.83 3.46 21.82
C VAL A 33 -16.29 3.04 20.43
N PHE A 34 -15.32 2.60 19.60
CA PHE A 34 -15.63 1.97 18.33
C PHE A 34 -15.99 0.51 18.57
N PRO A 35 -17.06 -0.02 17.95
CA PRO A 35 -17.44 -1.43 18.15
C PRO A 35 -16.38 -2.41 17.65
N GLY A 36 -16.27 -3.58 18.31
CA GLY A 36 -15.31 -4.62 17.99
C GLY A 36 -14.04 -4.60 18.86
N PRO A 37 -12.97 -5.29 18.45
CA PRO A 37 -11.67 -5.24 19.13
C PRO A 37 -11.12 -3.82 19.22
N ASP A 38 -10.53 -3.50 20.38
CA ASP A 38 -9.91 -2.19 20.59
C ASP A 38 -8.62 -2.06 19.77
N VAL A 39 -8.72 -1.35 18.66
CA VAL A 39 -7.60 -1.13 17.74
C VAL A 39 -6.45 -0.32 18.35
N THR A 40 -6.70 0.41 19.45
CA THR A 40 -5.69 1.25 20.13
C THR A 40 -4.76 0.43 21.00
N THR A 41 -5.10 -0.82 21.28
CA THR A 41 -4.27 -1.76 22.09
C THR A 41 -2.89 -1.95 21.47
N ASP A 42 -2.78 -2.01 20.14
CA ASP A 42 -1.48 -2.14 19.48
C ASP A 42 -0.55 -0.97 19.82
N VAL A 43 -1.07 0.25 19.94
CA VAL A 43 -0.27 1.42 20.28
C VAL A 43 -0.02 1.51 21.77
N SER A 44 -1.06 1.32 22.60
CA SER A 44 -0.98 1.52 24.03
C SER A 44 -0.24 0.40 24.79
N VAL A 45 -0.16 -0.79 24.21
CA VAL A 45 0.47 -1.98 24.81
C VAL A 45 1.66 -2.43 23.98
N ILE A 46 1.45 -2.86 22.73
CA ILE A 46 2.50 -3.51 21.93
C ILE A 46 3.58 -2.50 21.54
N TYR A 47 3.23 -1.39 20.89
CA TYR A 47 4.20 -0.38 20.47
C TYR A 47 4.87 0.30 21.65
N ARG A 48 4.13 0.51 22.74
CA ARG A 48 4.71 1.02 23.97
C ARG A 48 5.71 0.05 24.59
N GLY A 49 5.41 -1.26 24.57
CA GLY A 49 6.36 -2.29 25.02
C GLY A 49 7.64 -2.26 24.19
N TRP A 50 7.52 -2.23 22.86
CA TRP A 50 8.68 -2.10 21.98
C TRP A 50 9.44 -0.78 22.17
N TYR A 51 8.74 0.33 22.43
CA TYR A 51 9.36 1.62 22.73
C TYR A 51 10.30 1.52 23.94
N GLU A 52 9.88 0.85 25.01
CA GLU A 52 10.70 0.70 26.21
C GLU A 52 11.97 -0.16 25.96
N VAL A 53 11.88 -1.18 25.11
CA VAL A 53 13.04 -1.99 24.70
C VAL A 53 13.99 -1.18 23.79
N LEU A 54 13.43 -0.52 22.77
CA LEU A 54 14.22 0.24 21.79
C LEU A 54 14.98 1.41 22.44
N ARG A 55 14.42 2.04 23.48
CA ARG A 55 15.12 3.08 24.27
C ARG A 55 16.38 2.58 24.98
N GLN A 56 16.48 1.28 25.21
CA GLN A 56 17.67 0.66 25.82
C GLN A 56 18.78 0.37 24.79
N GLY A 57 18.53 0.68 23.52
CA GLY A 57 19.49 0.48 22.42
C GLY A 57 19.52 -0.92 21.84
N THR A 58 18.46 -1.73 22.06
CA THR A 58 18.31 -3.08 21.49
C THR A 58 16.99 -3.24 20.79
N PHE A 59 16.90 -4.19 19.85
CA PHE A 59 15.63 -4.62 19.26
C PHE A 59 14.93 -5.67 20.17
N PRO A 60 13.57 -5.81 20.06
CA PRO A 60 12.84 -6.84 20.83
C PRO A 60 13.13 -8.24 20.27
N LEU A 61 14.24 -8.84 20.66
CA LEU A 61 14.71 -10.13 20.12
C LEU A 61 13.89 -11.32 20.61
N ASP A 62 13.32 -11.21 21.81
CA ASP A 62 12.51 -12.25 22.42
C ASP A 62 11.01 -12.11 22.10
N ASP A 63 10.64 -11.11 21.29
CA ASP A 63 9.27 -10.86 20.88
C ASP A 63 9.08 -11.19 19.39
N VAL A 64 8.53 -12.37 19.09
CA VAL A 64 8.24 -12.84 17.73
C VAL A 64 7.24 -11.94 16.99
N THR A 65 6.53 -11.06 17.69
CA THR A 65 5.63 -10.08 17.05
C THR A 65 6.37 -8.91 16.43
N TRP A 66 7.68 -8.69 16.74
CA TRP A 66 8.54 -7.75 16.05
C TRP A 66 8.91 -8.27 14.66
N GLN A 67 8.06 -7.99 13.69
CA GLN A 67 8.16 -8.47 12.30
C GLN A 67 8.64 -7.41 11.31
N TYR A 68 9.28 -6.35 11.81
CA TYR A 68 9.52 -5.13 11.04
C TYR A 68 11.00 -4.87 10.77
N PRO A 69 11.34 -4.26 9.61
CA PRO A 69 12.70 -3.80 9.33
C PRO A 69 13.19 -2.77 10.35
N PRO A 70 14.51 -2.55 10.47
CA PRO A 70 15.11 -1.82 11.58
C PRO A 70 14.64 -0.37 11.71
N ALA A 71 14.42 0.35 10.61
CA ALA A 71 13.98 1.74 10.70
C ALA A 71 12.52 1.90 11.16
N ALA A 72 11.74 0.81 11.35
CA ALA A 72 10.46 0.86 12.04
C ALA A 72 10.63 1.39 13.48
N ALA A 73 11.80 1.18 14.08
CA ALA A 73 12.15 1.78 15.36
C ALA A 73 11.97 3.30 15.39
N LEU A 74 12.20 4.01 14.27
CA LEU A 74 12.01 5.46 14.20
C LEU A 74 10.54 5.85 14.37
N ALA A 75 9.61 5.07 13.78
CA ALA A 75 8.18 5.32 13.96
C ALA A 75 7.73 5.02 15.40
N ILE A 76 8.23 3.94 15.99
CA ILE A 76 7.91 3.54 17.38
C ILE A 76 8.52 4.52 18.41
N LEU A 77 9.71 5.05 18.15
CA LEU A 77 10.38 6.02 19.01
C LEU A 77 9.89 7.46 18.81
N SER A 78 9.20 7.76 17.70
CA SER A 78 8.76 9.11 17.35
C SER A 78 7.91 9.80 18.42
N PRO A 79 7.07 9.13 19.25
CA PRO A 79 6.32 9.76 20.33
C PRO A 79 7.19 10.48 21.36
N ALA A 80 8.47 10.13 21.48
CA ALA A 80 9.42 10.85 22.36
C ALA A 80 9.61 12.33 21.96
N ALA A 81 9.29 12.71 20.72
CA ALA A 81 9.32 14.10 20.27
C ALA A 81 8.21 14.97 20.91
N LEU A 82 7.19 14.36 21.53
CA LEU A 82 6.08 15.05 22.20
C LEU A 82 5.99 14.61 23.68
N PRO A 83 7.00 14.92 24.50
CA PRO A 83 7.14 14.38 25.86
C PRO A 83 6.06 14.84 26.84
N PHE A 84 5.29 15.87 26.48
CA PHE A 84 4.17 16.41 27.26
C PHE A 84 2.87 15.61 27.05
N LEU A 85 2.84 14.65 26.14
CA LEU A 85 1.71 13.75 25.91
C LEU A 85 2.04 12.33 26.40
N SER A 86 1.00 11.54 26.71
CA SER A 86 1.20 10.10 26.89
C SER A 86 1.68 9.48 25.59
N TYR A 87 2.36 8.33 25.63
CA TYR A 87 2.89 7.64 24.44
C TYR A 87 1.83 7.47 23.35
N ALA A 88 0.65 6.95 23.72
CA ALA A 88 -0.42 6.71 22.76
C ALA A 88 -0.96 8.03 22.16
N HIS A 89 -1.17 9.05 22.96
CA HIS A 89 -1.65 10.34 22.48
C HIS A 89 -0.62 11.02 21.57
N ALA A 90 0.66 10.95 21.91
CA ALA A 90 1.74 11.44 21.06
C ALA A 90 1.78 10.70 19.71
N PHE A 91 1.63 9.37 19.73
CA PHE A 91 1.58 8.55 18.52
C PHE A 91 0.41 8.95 17.60
N PHE A 92 -0.83 9.01 18.13
CA PHE A 92 -2.00 9.39 17.34
C PHE A 92 -1.88 10.81 16.77
N THR A 93 -1.31 11.74 17.53
CA THR A 93 -1.03 13.11 17.07
C THR A 93 -0.06 13.10 15.89
N LEU A 94 1.04 12.35 15.96
CA LEU A 94 2.03 12.25 14.88
C LEU A 94 1.45 11.57 13.64
N VAL A 95 0.59 10.57 13.79
CA VAL A 95 -0.12 9.95 12.66
C VAL A 95 -1.06 10.96 12.01
N CYS A 96 -1.82 11.75 12.79
CA CYS A 96 -2.69 12.81 12.27
C CYS A 96 -1.88 13.91 11.54
N LEU A 97 -0.73 14.29 12.05
CA LEU A 97 0.19 15.22 11.37
C LEU A 97 0.70 14.64 10.05
N SER A 98 1.02 13.35 10.02
CA SER A 98 1.43 12.65 8.80
C SER A 98 0.30 12.63 7.76
N ASP A 99 -0.96 12.43 8.18
CA ASP A 99 -2.15 12.55 7.31
C ASP A 99 -2.29 13.98 6.73
N ALA A 100 -2.12 15.00 7.56
CA ALA A 100 -2.16 16.39 7.12
C ALA A 100 -1.05 16.69 6.09
N VAL A 101 0.14 16.13 6.28
CA VAL A 101 1.25 16.24 5.31
C VAL A 101 0.87 15.59 3.98
N VAL A 102 0.28 14.40 3.99
CA VAL A 102 -0.20 13.74 2.75
C VAL A 102 -1.24 14.62 2.04
N LEU A 103 -2.23 15.15 2.77
CA LEU A 103 -3.22 16.05 2.19
C LEU A 103 -2.56 17.28 1.56
N ALA A 104 -1.64 17.94 2.28
CA ALA A 104 -0.93 19.13 1.78
C ALA A 104 -0.13 18.82 0.51
N LEU A 105 0.59 17.69 0.46
CA LEU A 105 1.34 17.25 -0.71
C LEU A 105 0.42 16.97 -1.91
N LEU A 106 -0.70 16.28 -1.71
CA LEU A 106 -1.66 15.96 -2.76
C LEU A 106 -2.40 17.21 -3.25
N ALA A 107 -2.81 18.12 -2.36
CA ALA A 107 -3.44 19.39 -2.71
C ALA A 107 -2.49 20.28 -3.51
N TYR A 108 -1.24 20.41 -3.06
CA TYR A 108 -0.20 21.15 -3.78
C TYR A 108 0.08 20.55 -5.17
N ALA A 109 0.22 19.22 -5.26
CA ALA A 109 0.47 18.55 -6.53
C ALA A 109 -0.72 18.68 -7.48
N GLY A 110 -1.95 18.49 -6.97
CA GLY A 110 -3.19 18.59 -7.73
C GLY A 110 -3.54 19.99 -8.21
N GLY A 111 -3.09 21.04 -7.51
CA GLY A 111 -3.28 22.45 -7.86
C GLY A 111 -2.36 22.94 -8.99
N ARG A 112 -1.37 22.17 -9.43
CA ARG A 112 -0.46 22.57 -10.51
C ARG A 112 -1.13 22.50 -11.90
N PRO A 113 -0.71 23.33 -12.86
CA PRO A 113 -1.20 23.25 -14.24
C PRO A 113 -1.08 21.86 -14.83
N GLY A 114 -2.12 21.37 -15.50
CA GLY A 114 -2.16 20.03 -16.10
C GLY A 114 -2.39 18.88 -15.13
N ARG A 115 -2.55 19.15 -13.83
CA ARG A 115 -2.84 18.19 -12.78
C ARG A 115 -4.33 18.14 -12.42
N SER A 116 -4.70 17.29 -11.48
CA SER A 116 -6.08 17.05 -11.04
C SER A 116 -6.18 17.07 -9.51
N PRO A 117 -7.17 17.73 -8.92
CA PRO A 117 -7.43 17.69 -7.48
C PRO A 117 -8.06 16.36 -7.01
N ARG A 118 -8.39 15.42 -7.92
CA ARG A 118 -9.03 14.14 -7.60
C ARG A 118 -8.24 13.34 -6.57
N GLY A 119 -6.89 13.39 -6.65
CA GLY A 119 -6.03 12.68 -5.71
C GLY A 119 -6.26 13.09 -4.25
N ALA A 120 -6.34 14.41 -3.98
CA ALA A 120 -6.63 14.90 -2.64
C ALA A 120 -8.02 14.45 -2.14
N TRP A 121 -9.03 14.41 -3.02
CA TRP A 121 -10.35 13.91 -2.66
C TRP A 121 -10.39 12.41 -2.40
N VAL A 122 -9.63 11.60 -3.14
CA VAL A 122 -9.48 10.16 -2.85
C VAL A 122 -8.88 9.95 -1.47
N TRP A 123 -7.89 10.73 -1.08
CA TRP A 123 -7.30 10.68 0.27
C TRP A 123 -8.31 11.07 1.35
N VAL A 124 -9.00 12.19 1.16
CA VAL A 124 -10.00 12.70 2.13
C VAL A 124 -11.14 11.69 2.34
N ALA A 125 -11.62 11.06 1.26
CA ALA A 125 -12.71 10.09 1.33
C ALA A 125 -12.25 8.69 1.76
N GLY A 126 -11.09 8.22 1.27
CA GLY A 126 -10.64 6.85 1.47
C GLY A 126 -10.15 6.54 2.89
N VAL A 127 -9.44 7.48 3.52
CA VAL A 127 -8.91 7.26 4.88
C VAL A 127 -10.00 6.99 5.92
N PRO A 128 -11.10 7.77 6.02
CA PRO A 128 -12.14 7.50 7.02
C PRO A 128 -12.89 6.18 6.78
N LEU A 129 -12.91 5.65 5.56
CA LEU A 129 -13.51 4.35 5.25
C LEU A 129 -12.73 3.17 5.87
N LEU A 130 -11.51 3.40 6.37
CA LEU A 130 -10.72 2.39 7.10
C LEU A 130 -10.99 2.41 8.61
N GLY A 131 -11.83 3.34 9.08
CA GLY A 131 -12.12 3.50 10.50
C GLY A 131 -10.90 3.90 11.35
N PRO A 132 -10.97 3.74 12.67
CA PRO A 132 -9.91 4.17 13.58
C PRO A 132 -8.61 3.36 13.45
N THR A 133 -8.64 2.17 12.83
CA THR A 133 -7.48 1.31 12.62
C THR A 133 -6.34 2.05 11.90
N VAL A 134 -6.66 2.94 10.97
CA VAL A 134 -5.67 3.69 10.20
C VAL A 134 -4.80 4.60 11.06
N TYR A 135 -5.34 5.11 12.18
CA TYR A 135 -4.60 5.97 13.11
C TYR A 135 -3.91 5.18 14.24
N ALA A 136 -4.30 3.94 14.44
CA ALA A 136 -3.69 3.04 15.40
C ALA A 136 -2.54 2.20 14.81
N ARG A 137 -2.00 2.61 13.65
CA ARG A 137 -0.87 1.96 12.96
C ARG A 137 0.07 3.02 12.38
N TYR A 138 1.38 2.72 12.38
CA TYR A 138 2.37 3.63 11.77
C TYR A 138 2.38 3.55 10.23
N ASP A 139 1.55 2.73 9.64
CA ASP A 139 1.40 2.55 8.18
C ASP A 139 1.09 3.85 7.44
N LEU A 140 0.35 4.74 8.07
CA LEU A 140 0.06 6.06 7.51
C LEU A 140 1.33 6.92 7.42
N MET A 141 2.25 6.82 8.40
CA MET A 141 3.55 7.52 8.36
C MET A 141 4.39 7.01 7.18
N VAL A 142 4.41 5.68 6.96
CA VAL A 142 5.08 5.08 5.80
C VAL A 142 4.45 5.53 4.49
N THR A 143 3.11 5.61 4.46
CA THR A 143 2.36 6.11 3.29
C THR A 143 2.71 7.57 2.98
N ALA A 144 2.91 8.41 3.99
CA ALA A 144 3.35 9.79 3.79
C ALA A 144 4.73 9.86 3.10
N VAL A 145 5.67 9.01 3.51
CA VAL A 145 6.99 8.89 2.87
C VAL A 145 6.84 8.43 1.41
N ALA A 146 5.98 7.45 1.14
CA ALA A 146 5.74 6.92 -0.20
C ALA A 146 5.09 7.96 -1.14
N VAL A 147 4.10 8.70 -0.64
CA VAL A 147 3.46 9.80 -1.38
C VAL A 147 4.49 10.88 -1.72
N ALA A 148 5.29 11.30 -0.74
CA ALA A 148 6.37 12.27 -0.95
C ALA A 148 7.39 11.78 -1.99
N ALA A 149 7.80 10.51 -1.90
CA ALA A 149 8.73 9.88 -2.84
C ALA A 149 8.22 9.92 -4.29
N LEU A 150 6.97 9.54 -4.54
CA LEU A 150 6.40 9.52 -5.88
C LEU A 150 6.15 10.92 -6.43
N LEU A 151 5.63 11.84 -5.63
CA LEU A 151 5.38 13.23 -6.08
C LEU A 151 6.68 13.97 -6.41
N ALA A 152 7.76 13.72 -5.66
CA ALA A 152 9.08 14.26 -5.94
C ALA A 152 9.80 13.52 -7.10
N GLY A 153 9.54 12.22 -7.24
CA GLY A 153 10.33 11.29 -8.05
C GLY A 153 10.40 11.60 -9.53
N ALA A 154 9.33 12.18 -10.08
CA ALA A 154 9.28 12.56 -11.48
C ALA A 154 10.37 13.59 -11.87
N ARG A 155 10.74 14.48 -10.95
CA ARG A 155 11.74 15.54 -11.15
C ARG A 155 13.07 15.22 -10.47
N HIS A 156 13.01 14.53 -9.34
CA HIS A 156 14.15 14.24 -8.47
C HIS A 156 14.31 12.73 -8.23
N PRO A 157 14.84 11.97 -9.21
CA PRO A 157 14.94 10.51 -9.11
C PRO A 157 15.81 10.04 -7.93
N ARG A 158 16.80 10.82 -7.49
CA ARG A 158 17.57 10.48 -6.27
C ARG A 158 16.71 10.57 -5.01
N VAL A 159 15.79 11.55 -4.93
CA VAL A 159 14.86 11.68 -3.79
C VAL A 159 13.88 10.49 -3.76
N LEU A 160 13.35 10.08 -4.93
CA LEU A 160 12.56 8.85 -5.03
C LEU A 160 13.33 7.66 -4.45
N GLY A 161 14.58 7.46 -4.90
CA GLY A 161 15.39 6.33 -4.45
C GLY A 161 15.66 6.35 -2.95
N ALA A 162 16.08 7.49 -2.42
CA ALA A 162 16.37 7.66 -1.00
C ALA A 162 15.14 7.43 -0.11
N LEU A 163 14.00 8.07 -0.45
CA LEU A 163 12.76 7.92 0.33
C LEU A 163 12.17 6.50 0.20
N ALA A 164 12.26 5.88 -0.97
CA ALA A 164 11.84 4.49 -1.14
C ALA A 164 12.68 3.54 -0.28
N ALA A 165 14.00 3.75 -0.18
CA ALA A 165 14.89 2.97 0.66
C ALA A 165 14.64 3.17 2.16
N VAL A 166 14.49 4.42 2.60
CA VAL A 166 14.11 4.71 4.00
C VAL A 166 12.76 4.07 4.32
N GLY A 167 11.75 4.27 3.45
CA GLY A 167 10.45 3.63 3.61
C GLY A 167 10.55 2.11 3.66
N ALA A 168 11.38 1.49 2.81
CA ALA A 168 11.58 0.03 2.79
C ALA A 168 12.24 -0.49 4.07
N LEU A 169 13.09 0.30 4.71
CA LEU A 169 13.67 -0.03 6.01
C LEU A 169 12.71 0.23 7.18
N VAL A 170 11.64 1.02 6.99
CA VAL A 170 10.53 1.13 7.95
C VAL A 170 9.52 -0.01 7.74
N LYS A 171 9.17 -0.31 6.47
CA LYS A 171 8.27 -1.38 6.08
C LYS A 171 8.55 -1.78 4.63
N VAL A 172 8.77 -3.03 4.33
CA VAL A 172 9.38 -3.54 3.08
C VAL A 172 8.76 -3.01 1.78
N TRP A 173 7.43 -2.84 1.73
CA TRP A 173 6.68 -2.52 0.52
C TRP A 173 7.10 -1.24 -0.24
N PRO A 174 7.61 -0.15 0.38
CA PRO A 174 8.06 1.02 -0.36
C PRO A 174 9.21 0.77 -1.36
N ALA A 175 9.92 -0.35 -1.25
CA ALA A 175 10.86 -0.78 -2.29
C ALA A 175 10.17 -0.90 -3.66
N LEU A 176 8.89 -1.26 -3.69
CA LEU A 176 8.09 -1.42 -4.91
C LEU A 176 7.79 -0.09 -5.62
N LEU A 177 7.98 1.07 -4.97
CA LEU A 177 7.87 2.38 -5.61
C LEU A 177 8.88 2.53 -6.75
N LEU A 178 9.95 1.75 -6.73
CA LEU A 178 10.98 1.75 -7.77
C LEU A 178 10.59 0.93 -9.01
N ALA A 179 9.47 0.20 -9.00
CA ALA A 179 9.04 -0.64 -10.12
C ALA A 179 8.94 0.15 -11.45
N GLY A 180 8.44 1.39 -11.39
CA GLY A 180 8.39 2.29 -12.54
C GLY A 180 9.63 3.14 -12.79
N ALA A 181 10.67 3.04 -11.95
CA ALA A 181 11.85 3.89 -12.06
C ALA A 181 12.81 3.41 -13.18
N ALA A 182 12.93 4.22 -14.24
CA ALA A 182 13.87 3.92 -15.33
C ALA A 182 15.30 4.38 -15.05
N ARG A 183 15.46 5.41 -14.25
CA ARG A 183 16.74 6.10 -14.10
C ARG A 183 17.64 5.39 -13.09
N ARG A 184 18.85 4.99 -13.52
CA ARG A 184 19.90 4.39 -12.66
C ARG A 184 20.16 5.23 -11.39
N ARG A 185 19.96 6.56 -11.46
CA ARG A 185 20.12 7.49 -10.32
C ARG A 185 19.15 7.20 -9.17
N ALA A 186 17.93 6.73 -9.44
CA ALA A 186 16.98 6.35 -8.39
C ALA A 186 17.45 5.07 -7.69
N TRP A 187 17.80 4.05 -8.45
CA TRP A 187 18.33 2.78 -7.93
C TRP A 187 19.64 2.95 -7.16
N GLY A 188 20.59 3.76 -7.71
CA GLY A 188 21.83 4.07 -7.01
C GLY A 188 21.60 4.80 -5.68
N ALA A 189 20.71 5.79 -5.66
CA ALA A 189 20.35 6.47 -4.42
C ALA A 189 19.67 5.52 -3.42
N ALA A 190 18.78 4.64 -3.90
CA ALA A 190 18.16 3.64 -3.04
C ALA A 190 19.18 2.68 -2.43
N ALA A 191 20.12 2.19 -3.24
CA ALA A 191 21.18 1.28 -2.77
C ALA A 191 22.07 1.95 -1.72
N VAL A 192 22.54 3.17 -2.00
CA VAL A 192 23.42 3.91 -1.07
C VAL A 192 22.69 4.25 0.23
N THR A 193 21.44 4.75 0.15
CA THR A 193 20.65 5.09 1.34
C THR A 193 20.28 3.83 2.12
N GLY A 194 19.82 2.78 1.44
CA GLY A 194 19.45 1.52 2.07
C GLY A 194 20.64 0.85 2.77
N ALA A 195 21.78 0.78 2.09
CA ALA A 195 23.00 0.24 2.69
C ALA A 195 23.49 1.10 3.86
N GLY A 196 23.53 2.44 3.70
CA GLY A 196 24.00 3.36 4.75
C GLY A 196 23.13 3.30 6.01
N VAL A 197 21.81 3.40 5.86
CA VAL A 197 20.88 3.34 7.01
C VAL A 197 20.83 1.93 7.60
N GLY A 198 20.82 0.88 6.75
CA GLY A 198 20.85 -0.50 7.22
C GLY A 198 22.12 -0.82 8.00
N LEU A 199 23.28 -0.38 7.51
CA LEU A 199 24.56 -0.53 8.21
C LEU A 199 24.59 0.24 9.52
N LEU A 200 24.04 1.48 9.53
CA LEU A 200 23.94 2.27 10.76
C LEU A 200 23.20 1.49 11.84
N PHE A 201 22.02 0.92 11.53
CA PHE A 201 21.28 0.10 12.49
C PHE A 201 22.03 -1.17 12.86
N ALA A 202 22.64 -1.87 11.90
CA ALA A 202 23.41 -3.08 12.17
C ALA A 202 24.57 -2.86 13.16
N LEU A 203 25.22 -1.69 13.07
CA LEU A 203 26.36 -1.34 13.92
C LEU A 203 25.95 -0.72 15.26
N SER A 204 24.81 -0.04 15.32
CA SER A 204 24.38 0.70 16.51
C SER A 204 23.45 -0.07 17.42
N MET A 205 22.69 -1.06 16.90
CA MET A 205 21.67 -1.75 17.67
C MET A 205 21.70 -3.28 17.38
N PRO A 206 22.02 -4.12 18.38
CA PRO A 206 21.97 -5.57 18.21
C PRO A 206 20.60 -6.06 17.75
N GLY A 207 20.58 -7.03 16.83
CA GLY A 207 19.34 -7.67 16.38
C GLY A 207 18.56 -6.90 15.29
N ALA A 208 19.13 -5.86 14.68
CA ALA A 208 18.46 -5.05 13.65
C ALA A 208 17.80 -5.85 12.52
N PHE A 209 18.31 -7.05 12.19
CA PHE A 209 17.82 -7.90 11.11
C PHE A 209 17.22 -9.22 11.58
N ALA A 210 16.99 -9.42 12.89
CA ALA A 210 16.37 -10.63 13.45
C ALA A 210 14.96 -10.88 12.89
N PHE A 211 14.22 -9.84 12.52
CA PHE A 211 12.90 -9.94 11.91
C PHE A 211 12.86 -10.85 10.66
N LEU A 212 13.98 -10.98 9.93
CA LEU A 212 14.07 -11.85 8.75
C LEU A 212 13.88 -13.33 9.10
N THR A 213 14.29 -13.75 10.29
CA THR A 213 14.10 -15.13 10.79
C THR A 213 12.64 -15.38 11.10
N PHE A 214 11.99 -14.46 11.82
CA PHE A 214 10.58 -14.59 12.21
C PHE A 214 9.63 -14.61 11.00
N GLN A 215 9.98 -13.94 9.91
CA GLN A 215 9.16 -13.95 8.69
C GLN A 215 9.07 -15.35 8.03
N ARG A 216 9.99 -16.26 8.26
CA ARG A 216 9.98 -17.59 7.61
C ARG A 216 8.89 -18.51 8.16
N GLU A 217 8.58 -18.39 9.44
CA GLU A 217 7.72 -19.31 10.17
C GLU A 217 6.23 -18.90 10.17
N ARG A 218 5.89 -17.78 9.53
CA ARG A 218 4.51 -17.32 9.45
C ARG A 218 3.63 -18.24 8.62
N GLY A 219 2.41 -18.51 9.13
CA GLY A 219 1.36 -19.25 8.46
C GLY A 219 0.60 -18.41 7.42
N THR A 220 -0.68 -18.68 7.29
CA THR A 220 -1.61 -17.97 6.40
C THR A 220 -2.60 -17.18 7.25
N GLU A 221 -2.56 -15.85 7.15
CA GLU A 221 -3.47 -14.98 7.89
C GLU A 221 -4.91 -15.17 7.43
N VAL A 222 -5.85 -15.10 8.37
CA VAL A 222 -7.28 -15.32 8.11
C VAL A 222 -7.86 -14.36 7.07
N GLU A 223 -7.35 -13.15 6.97
CA GLU A 223 -7.83 -12.12 6.05
C GLU A 223 -7.22 -12.22 4.64
N SER A 224 -6.24 -13.09 4.42
CA SER A 224 -5.56 -13.26 3.13
C SER A 224 -6.42 -13.98 2.09
N LEU A 225 -6.03 -13.89 0.80
CA LEU A 225 -6.64 -14.72 -0.25
C LEU A 225 -6.45 -16.21 0.01
N GLY A 226 -5.26 -16.61 0.51
CA GLY A 226 -4.98 -17.98 0.92
C GLY A 226 -5.86 -18.42 2.10
N GLY A 227 -6.19 -17.50 3.00
CA GLY A 227 -7.10 -17.75 4.12
C GLY A 227 -8.50 -18.20 3.70
N LEU A 228 -9.01 -17.70 2.56
CA LEU A 228 -10.32 -18.10 2.03
C LEU A 228 -10.42 -19.61 1.81
N VAL A 229 -9.31 -20.27 1.44
CA VAL A 229 -9.28 -21.73 1.26
C VAL A 229 -9.64 -22.43 2.58
N PHE A 230 -9.07 -21.99 3.69
CA PHE A 230 -9.30 -22.60 5.01
C PHE A 230 -10.65 -22.20 5.60
N HIS A 231 -11.13 -20.96 5.37
CA HIS A 231 -12.49 -20.58 5.74
C HIS A 231 -13.53 -21.53 5.14
N VAL A 232 -13.39 -21.84 3.85
CA VAL A 232 -14.27 -22.80 3.17
C VAL A 232 -14.01 -24.22 3.68
N ALA A 233 -12.76 -24.66 3.77
CA ALA A 233 -12.40 -26.01 4.15
C ALA A 233 -12.88 -26.39 5.57
N ARG A 234 -13.00 -25.42 6.50
CA ARG A 234 -13.57 -25.64 7.85
C ARG A 234 -14.99 -26.18 7.81
N HIS A 235 -15.81 -25.75 6.84
CA HIS A 235 -17.17 -26.26 6.64
C HIS A 235 -17.22 -27.69 6.09
N PHE A 236 -16.07 -28.19 5.59
CA PHE A 236 -15.92 -29.56 5.08
C PHE A 236 -15.02 -30.42 5.99
N GLY A 237 -14.86 -30.05 7.27
CA GLY A 237 -14.16 -30.86 8.28
C GLY A 237 -12.65 -30.71 8.31
N TRP A 238 -12.09 -29.63 7.78
CA TRP A 238 -10.67 -29.31 7.98
C TRP A 238 -10.33 -29.18 9.48
N ARG A 239 -9.27 -29.87 9.92
CA ARG A 239 -8.90 -30.05 11.34
C ARG A 239 -7.71 -29.15 11.74
N GLY A 240 -7.71 -27.91 11.37
CA GLY A 240 -6.74 -26.93 11.82
C GLY A 240 -7.31 -25.97 12.84
N GLU A 241 -6.46 -25.07 13.32
CA GLU A 241 -6.78 -24.10 14.36
C GLU A 241 -6.66 -22.66 13.80
N VAL A 242 -7.30 -21.72 14.49
CA VAL A 242 -7.19 -20.27 14.24
C VAL A 242 -6.64 -19.66 15.52
N LEU A 243 -5.40 -19.17 15.50
CA LEU A 243 -4.70 -18.65 16.66
C LEU A 243 -3.97 -17.36 16.36
N LEU A 244 -3.72 -16.56 17.41
CA LEU A 244 -2.78 -15.45 17.34
C LEU A 244 -1.36 -16.01 17.21
N ASN A 245 -0.72 -15.72 16.09
CA ASN A 245 0.62 -16.18 15.77
C ASN A 245 1.41 -15.07 15.06
N TYR A 246 2.65 -14.82 15.46
CA TYR A 246 3.51 -13.77 14.89
C TYR A 246 2.83 -12.40 14.72
N GLY A 247 1.93 -12.02 15.64
CA GLY A 247 1.24 -10.74 15.66
C GLY A 247 0.04 -10.60 14.69
N SER A 248 -0.45 -11.71 14.13
CA SER A 248 -1.69 -11.79 13.35
C SER A 248 -2.50 -13.04 13.72
N ILE A 249 -3.79 -13.06 13.38
CA ILE A 249 -4.61 -14.27 13.51
C ILE A 249 -4.38 -15.11 12.27
N GLU A 250 -3.88 -16.33 12.47
CA GLU A 250 -3.44 -17.23 11.40
C GLU A 250 -4.12 -18.59 11.50
N PHE A 251 -4.32 -19.23 10.33
CA PHE A 251 -4.62 -20.65 10.24
C PHE A 251 -3.36 -21.47 10.50
N LEU A 252 -3.47 -22.47 11.36
CA LEU A 252 -2.41 -23.44 11.67
C LEU A 252 -2.95 -24.86 11.49
N GLY A 253 -2.19 -25.72 10.82
CA GLY A 253 -2.58 -27.11 10.63
C GLY A 253 -2.30 -27.66 9.22
N PRO A 254 -2.97 -28.75 8.82
CA PRO A 254 -2.73 -29.42 7.55
C PRO A 254 -2.89 -28.48 6.34
N TRP A 255 -1.98 -28.58 5.36
CA TRP A 255 -1.97 -27.82 4.10
C TRP A 255 -1.66 -26.33 4.22
N VAL A 256 -1.54 -25.73 5.42
CA VAL A 256 -1.26 -24.29 5.59
C VAL A 256 0.07 -23.91 4.94
N ASN A 257 1.11 -24.72 5.12
CA ASN A 257 2.41 -24.48 4.50
C ASN A 257 2.35 -24.54 2.95
N VAL A 258 1.49 -25.40 2.39
CA VAL A 258 1.31 -25.51 0.94
C VAL A 258 0.66 -24.24 0.39
N VAL A 259 -0.43 -23.75 1.01
CA VAL A 259 -1.10 -22.52 0.62
C VAL A 259 -0.19 -21.31 0.82
N SER A 260 0.53 -21.23 1.93
CA SER A 260 1.50 -20.17 2.20
C SER A 260 2.63 -20.15 1.16
N THR A 261 3.15 -21.33 0.77
CA THR A 261 4.16 -21.45 -0.29
C THR A 261 3.61 -21.06 -1.65
N ALA A 262 2.37 -21.43 -1.97
CA ALA A 262 1.70 -21.02 -3.20
C ALA A 262 1.52 -19.49 -3.26
N ALA A 263 1.18 -18.85 -2.15
CA ALA A 263 1.11 -17.38 -2.08
C ALA A 263 2.47 -16.72 -2.35
N LEU A 264 3.56 -17.28 -1.80
CA LEU A 264 4.93 -16.79 -2.10
C LEU A 264 5.30 -17.00 -3.57
N ALA A 265 4.93 -18.14 -4.17
CA ALA A 265 5.15 -18.40 -5.59
C ALA A 265 4.38 -17.42 -6.47
N LEU A 266 3.13 -17.09 -6.12
CA LEU A 266 2.33 -16.07 -6.80
C LEU A 266 2.96 -14.67 -6.65
N THR A 267 3.49 -14.34 -5.49
CA THR A 267 4.23 -13.08 -5.29
C THR A 267 5.46 -13.03 -6.19
N ALA A 268 6.24 -14.12 -6.24
CA ALA A 268 7.41 -14.19 -7.14
C ALA A 268 7.00 -14.07 -8.63
N ALA A 269 5.91 -14.72 -9.04
CA ALA A 269 5.37 -14.60 -10.40
C ALA A 269 4.91 -13.16 -10.71
N ALA A 270 4.24 -12.49 -9.78
CA ALA A 270 3.81 -11.09 -9.92
C ALA A 270 5.02 -10.14 -10.06
N LEU A 271 6.06 -10.33 -9.24
CA LEU A 271 7.31 -9.56 -9.34
C LEU A 271 8.04 -9.86 -10.65
N GLY A 272 8.07 -11.12 -11.10
CA GLY A 272 8.60 -11.53 -12.40
C GLY A 272 7.86 -10.86 -13.55
N TRP A 273 6.51 -10.77 -13.47
CA TRP A 273 5.70 -10.05 -14.45
C TRP A 273 6.02 -8.54 -14.45
N LEU A 274 6.18 -7.92 -13.29
CA LEU A 274 6.59 -6.51 -13.17
C LEU A 274 7.96 -6.26 -13.82
N LEU A 275 8.91 -7.17 -13.58
CA LEU A 275 10.23 -7.09 -14.22
C LEU A 275 10.12 -7.22 -15.74
N LEU A 276 9.35 -8.21 -16.23
CA LEU A 276 9.11 -8.40 -17.65
C LEU A 276 8.44 -7.16 -18.29
N TRP A 277 7.43 -6.60 -17.62
CA TRP A 277 6.83 -5.34 -18.03
C TRP A 277 7.87 -4.22 -18.10
N ARG A 278 8.69 -4.07 -17.06
CA ARG A 278 9.69 -2.99 -17.00
C ARG A 278 10.74 -3.10 -18.09
N LEU A 279 11.15 -4.32 -18.45
CA LEU A 279 12.12 -4.56 -19.54
C LEU A 279 11.54 -4.22 -20.92
N ARG A 280 10.23 -4.27 -21.09
CA ARG A 280 9.54 -3.99 -22.36
C ARG A 280 8.98 -2.57 -22.45
N ALA A 281 8.69 -1.93 -21.33
CA ALA A 281 8.14 -0.59 -21.28
C ALA A 281 9.18 0.46 -21.71
N GLY A 282 8.71 1.49 -22.41
CA GLY A 282 9.50 2.67 -22.72
C GLY A 282 9.87 3.52 -21.50
N GLU A 283 10.38 4.73 -21.74
CA GLU A 283 10.70 5.69 -20.68
C GLU A 283 9.41 6.09 -19.93
N PRO A 284 9.34 5.90 -18.60
CA PRO A 284 8.15 6.21 -17.84
C PRO A 284 7.93 7.70 -17.69
N THR A 285 6.71 8.14 -17.93
CA THR A 285 6.23 9.46 -17.52
C THR A 285 5.97 9.49 -16.01
N ALA A 286 5.72 10.68 -15.46
CA ALA A 286 5.35 10.80 -14.05
C ALA A 286 4.05 10.05 -13.68
N ALA A 287 3.09 9.96 -14.62
CA ALA A 287 1.88 9.17 -14.44
C ALA A 287 2.20 7.66 -14.41
N VAL A 288 2.99 7.18 -15.36
CA VAL A 288 3.40 5.77 -15.44
C VAL A 288 4.20 5.34 -14.21
N LEU A 289 5.06 6.23 -13.67
CA LEU A 289 5.77 5.96 -12.42
C LEU A 289 4.81 5.68 -11.25
N ALA A 290 3.78 6.52 -11.10
CA ALA A 290 2.77 6.35 -10.05
C ALA A 290 1.89 5.11 -10.29
N ASP A 291 1.45 4.90 -11.54
CA ASP A 291 0.61 3.77 -11.93
C ASP A 291 1.33 2.44 -11.72
N ALA A 292 2.64 2.39 -12.05
CA ALA A 292 3.48 1.22 -11.81
C ALA A 292 3.68 0.92 -10.32
N ALA A 293 3.87 1.96 -9.50
CA ALA A 293 3.99 1.80 -8.05
C ALA A 293 2.69 1.25 -7.43
N LEU A 294 1.53 1.81 -7.81
CA LEU A 294 0.24 1.29 -7.36
C LEU A 294 0.03 -0.17 -7.80
N THR A 295 0.30 -0.49 -9.08
CA THR A 295 0.17 -1.84 -9.60
C THR A 295 1.07 -2.82 -8.86
N ALA A 296 2.32 -2.44 -8.60
CA ALA A 296 3.28 -3.28 -7.88
C ALA A 296 2.83 -3.58 -6.45
N VAL A 297 2.34 -2.57 -5.73
CA VAL A 297 1.87 -2.75 -4.35
C VAL A 297 0.54 -3.50 -4.30
N LEU A 298 -0.37 -3.29 -5.26
CA LEU A 298 -1.60 -4.10 -5.38
C LEU A 298 -1.28 -5.57 -5.61
N LEU A 299 -0.42 -5.88 -6.58
CA LEU A 299 0.00 -7.25 -6.86
C LEU A 299 0.65 -7.89 -5.64
N PHE A 300 1.57 -7.18 -4.98
CA PHE A 300 2.19 -7.63 -3.75
C PHE A 300 1.16 -7.90 -2.65
N THR A 301 0.19 -7.02 -2.46
CA THR A 301 -0.83 -7.16 -1.42
C THR A 301 -1.71 -8.38 -1.65
N VAL A 302 -2.23 -8.55 -2.88
CA VAL A 302 -3.19 -9.65 -3.15
C VAL A 302 -2.54 -11.02 -3.24
N THR A 303 -1.25 -11.09 -3.54
CA THR A 303 -0.52 -12.37 -3.60
C THR A 303 0.15 -12.73 -2.26
N ASN A 304 0.14 -11.83 -1.28
CA ASN A 304 0.77 -12.06 0.01
C ASN A 304 -0.05 -13.04 0.86
N ARG A 305 0.61 -13.80 1.71
CA ARG A 305 -0.02 -14.67 2.72
C ARG A 305 -0.63 -13.89 3.90
N VAL A 306 -0.41 -12.58 3.95
CA VAL A 306 -0.93 -11.65 4.96
C VAL A 306 -1.54 -10.45 4.25
N ILE A 307 -2.81 -10.14 4.53
CA ILE A 307 -3.50 -8.94 4.04
C ILE A 307 -4.17 -8.25 5.23
N SER A 308 -3.39 -7.49 5.96
CA SER A 308 -3.93 -6.79 7.14
C SER A 308 -4.71 -5.51 6.76
N PRO A 309 -5.71 -5.10 7.57
CA PRO A 309 -6.57 -3.93 7.30
C PRO A 309 -5.81 -2.65 6.99
N GLN A 310 -4.71 -2.40 7.69
CA GLN A 310 -3.87 -1.22 7.51
C GLN A 310 -3.19 -1.14 6.15
N TYR A 311 -3.10 -2.24 5.38
CA TYR A 311 -2.49 -2.20 4.04
C TYR A 311 -3.30 -1.34 3.06
N LEU A 312 -4.59 -1.19 3.30
CA LEU A 312 -5.46 -0.39 2.44
C LEU A 312 -5.06 1.09 2.45
N VAL A 313 -4.47 1.64 3.52
CA VAL A 313 -4.00 3.03 3.53
C VAL A 313 -2.85 3.27 2.53
N TRP A 314 -1.99 2.25 2.29
CA TRP A 314 -0.96 2.33 1.26
C TRP A 314 -1.59 2.48 -0.12
N LEU A 315 -2.59 1.61 -0.41
CA LEU A 315 -3.29 1.59 -1.68
C LEU A 315 -4.08 2.88 -1.92
N VAL A 316 -4.77 3.40 -0.89
CA VAL A 316 -5.46 4.70 -0.95
C VAL A 316 -4.47 5.82 -1.23
N GLY A 317 -3.32 5.87 -0.54
CA GLY A 317 -2.28 6.87 -0.76
C GLY A 317 -1.70 6.82 -2.18
N LEU A 318 -1.37 5.63 -2.68
CA LEU A 318 -0.84 5.44 -4.03
C LEU A 318 -1.88 5.75 -5.11
N ALA A 319 -3.14 5.34 -4.93
CA ALA A 319 -4.25 5.70 -5.81
C ALA A 319 -4.47 7.22 -5.84
N ALA A 320 -4.36 7.88 -4.68
CA ALA A 320 -4.42 9.33 -4.60
C ALA A 320 -3.31 10.01 -5.42
N VAL A 321 -2.06 9.51 -5.35
CA VAL A 321 -0.97 10.01 -6.21
C VAL A 321 -1.27 9.80 -7.69
N CYS A 322 -1.71 8.61 -8.10
CA CYS A 322 -2.10 8.33 -9.49
C CYS A 322 -3.13 9.35 -9.99
N LEU A 323 -4.19 9.62 -9.21
CA LEU A 323 -5.27 10.52 -9.63
C LEU A 323 -4.93 12.01 -9.54
N THR A 324 -3.73 12.41 -9.09
CA THR A 324 -3.19 13.75 -9.34
C THR A 324 -2.77 13.94 -10.79
N HIS A 325 -2.57 12.86 -11.55
CA HIS A 325 -2.17 12.87 -12.95
C HIS A 325 -3.38 12.63 -13.85
N ARG A 326 -3.71 13.58 -14.74
CA ARG A 326 -4.83 13.44 -15.70
C ARG A 326 -4.62 12.27 -16.68
N ALA A 327 -3.37 11.94 -16.97
CA ALA A 327 -3.00 10.85 -17.87
C ALA A 327 -3.09 9.45 -17.22
N SER A 328 -3.24 9.36 -15.89
CA SER A 328 -3.38 8.08 -15.20
C SER A 328 -4.67 7.37 -15.59
N ARG A 329 -4.59 6.06 -15.79
CA ARG A 329 -5.73 5.16 -16.04
C ARG A 329 -6.23 4.44 -14.80
N MET A 330 -5.75 4.82 -13.62
CA MET A 330 -6.03 4.14 -12.35
C MET A 330 -7.35 4.56 -11.69
N THR A 331 -8.28 5.22 -12.40
CA THR A 331 -9.59 5.61 -11.81
C THR A 331 -10.40 4.38 -11.40
N GLY A 332 -10.50 3.34 -12.25
CA GLY A 332 -11.20 2.10 -11.92
C GLY A 332 -10.58 1.38 -10.71
N PRO A 333 -9.28 1.07 -10.72
CA PRO A 333 -8.59 0.54 -9.55
C PRO A 333 -8.79 1.37 -8.27
N ALA A 334 -8.73 2.71 -8.35
CA ALA A 334 -8.94 3.58 -7.19
C ALA A 334 -10.34 3.46 -6.59
N LEU A 335 -11.38 3.34 -7.42
CA LEU A 335 -12.76 3.11 -6.97
C LEU A 335 -12.91 1.75 -6.29
N MET A 336 -12.31 0.70 -6.87
CA MET A 336 -12.31 -0.64 -6.26
C MET A 336 -11.58 -0.66 -4.92
N ILE A 337 -10.42 0.03 -4.80
CA ILE A 337 -9.69 0.21 -3.54
C ILE A 337 -10.55 0.93 -2.51
N THR A 338 -11.26 2.00 -2.91
CA THR A 338 -12.14 2.75 -2.03
C THR A 338 -13.29 1.89 -1.51
N ALA A 339 -13.91 1.08 -2.37
CA ALA A 339 -14.94 0.13 -1.97
C ALA A 339 -14.38 -0.98 -1.06
N ALA A 340 -13.20 -1.51 -1.37
CA ALA A 340 -12.51 -2.48 -0.53
C ALA A 340 -12.16 -1.90 0.86
N SER A 341 -11.79 -0.61 0.94
CA SER A 341 -11.54 0.08 2.20
C SER A 341 -12.80 0.15 3.09
N PHE A 342 -13.96 0.40 2.48
CA PHE A 342 -15.23 0.37 3.22
C PHE A 342 -15.57 -1.05 3.71
N LEU A 343 -15.37 -2.08 2.86
CA LEU A 343 -15.57 -3.47 3.30
C LEU A 343 -14.58 -3.86 4.40
N THR A 344 -13.37 -3.30 4.39
CA THR A 344 -12.36 -3.57 5.41
C THR A 344 -12.81 -3.10 6.80
N VAL A 345 -13.43 -1.94 6.95
CA VAL A 345 -13.94 -1.53 8.29
C VAL A 345 -15.11 -2.39 8.76
N LEU A 346 -15.93 -2.89 7.83
CA LEU A 346 -17.01 -3.83 8.15
C LEU A 346 -16.46 -5.19 8.58
N GLU A 347 -15.33 -5.60 8.03
CA GLU A 347 -14.61 -6.83 8.37
C GLU A 347 -13.83 -6.67 9.68
N PHE A 348 -12.99 -5.65 9.77
CA PHE A 348 -12.17 -5.32 10.93
C PHE A 348 -12.23 -3.81 11.23
N PRO A 349 -12.60 -3.40 12.44
CA PRO A 349 -12.85 -4.25 13.61
C PRO A 349 -14.30 -4.76 13.77
N LEU A 350 -15.28 -4.26 12.98
CA LEU A 350 -16.72 -4.48 13.26
C LEU A 350 -17.14 -5.96 13.20
N GLY A 351 -16.73 -6.68 12.17
CA GLY A 351 -17.12 -8.07 11.91
C GLY A 351 -16.03 -9.11 12.18
N PHE A 352 -14.97 -8.76 12.91
CA PHE A 352 -13.78 -9.61 13.01
C PHE A 352 -14.07 -10.96 13.69
N SER A 353 -14.98 -11.02 14.65
CA SER A 353 -15.44 -12.28 15.25
C SER A 353 -16.04 -13.25 14.21
N HIS A 354 -16.79 -12.73 13.24
CA HIS A 354 -17.36 -13.52 12.14
C HIS A 354 -16.26 -14.09 11.22
N VAL A 355 -15.20 -13.31 10.98
CA VAL A 355 -14.03 -13.79 10.24
C VAL A 355 -13.34 -14.93 10.98
N VAL A 356 -13.04 -14.75 12.26
CA VAL A 356 -12.39 -15.76 13.10
C VAL A 356 -13.22 -17.05 13.17
N LEU A 357 -14.54 -16.93 13.30
CA LEU A 357 -15.48 -18.06 13.31
C LEU A 357 -15.66 -18.68 11.93
N SER A 358 -15.25 -18.02 10.85
CA SER A 358 -15.49 -18.45 9.45
C SER A 358 -16.96 -18.65 9.12
N ASP A 359 -17.85 -17.81 9.65
CA ASP A 359 -19.27 -17.89 9.31
C ASP A 359 -19.59 -17.23 7.94
N ALA A 360 -20.81 -17.39 7.47
CA ALA A 360 -21.23 -16.91 6.16
C ALA A 360 -21.04 -15.39 5.99
N TYR A 361 -21.25 -14.59 7.05
CA TYR A 361 -21.06 -13.14 6.99
C TYR A 361 -19.59 -12.76 6.85
N GLY A 362 -18.72 -13.31 7.70
CA GLY A 362 -17.28 -13.07 7.63
C GLY A 362 -16.66 -13.49 6.29
N ILE A 363 -17.02 -14.70 5.81
CA ILE A 363 -16.57 -15.19 4.50
C ILE A 363 -17.04 -14.29 3.37
N THR A 364 -18.29 -13.82 3.39
CA THR A 364 -18.83 -12.93 2.36
C THR A 364 -18.08 -11.62 2.31
N LEU A 365 -17.81 -10.99 3.46
CA LEU A 365 -17.01 -9.76 3.51
C LEU A 365 -15.61 -9.95 2.94
N LEU A 366 -14.93 -11.04 3.32
CA LEU A 366 -13.59 -11.37 2.81
C LEU A 366 -13.60 -11.61 1.30
N VAL A 367 -14.57 -12.37 0.78
CA VAL A 367 -14.67 -12.65 -0.67
C VAL A 367 -14.90 -11.35 -1.44
N LEU A 368 -15.79 -10.49 -0.98
CA LEU A 368 -16.06 -9.20 -1.64
C LEU A 368 -14.83 -8.28 -1.58
N ARG A 369 -14.20 -8.11 -0.40
CA ARG A 369 -13.02 -7.27 -0.23
C ARG A 369 -11.84 -7.77 -1.07
N ASN A 370 -11.49 -9.04 -0.93
CA ASN A 370 -10.35 -9.62 -1.63
C ASN A 370 -10.61 -9.73 -3.13
N GLY A 371 -11.84 -9.99 -3.54
CA GLY A 371 -12.28 -9.96 -4.94
C GLY A 371 -12.10 -8.57 -5.57
N LEU A 372 -12.50 -7.50 -4.87
CA LEU A 372 -12.27 -6.12 -5.34
C LEU A 372 -10.78 -5.79 -5.43
N LEU A 373 -9.96 -6.21 -4.47
CA LEU A 373 -8.52 -5.99 -4.51
C LEU A 373 -7.85 -6.75 -5.66
N ALA A 374 -8.24 -8.00 -5.88
CA ALA A 374 -7.75 -8.79 -7.01
C ALA A 374 -8.17 -8.19 -8.35
N ALA A 375 -9.44 -7.75 -8.49
CA ALA A 375 -9.93 -7.07 -9.67
C ALA A 375 -9.19 -5.73 -9.91
N ALA A 376 -8.92 -4.96 -8.85
CA ALA A 376 -8.13 -3.74 -8.94
C ALA A 376 -6.70 -4.02 -9.42
N ALA A 377 -6.05 -5.07 -8.88
CA ALA A 377 -4.69 -5.47 -9.27
C ALA A 377 -4.63 -5.90 -10.75
N LEU A 378 -5.57 -6.75 -11.19
CA LEU A 378 -5.63 -7.20 -12.58
C LEU A 378 -5.94 -6.05 -13.55
N THR A 379 -6.87 -5.16 -13.19
CA THR A 379 -7.20 -3.98 -14.00
C THR A 379 -6.02 -3.02 -14.08
N ALA A 380 -5.34 -2.77 -12.96
CA ALA A 380 -4.15 -1.92 -12.94
C ALA A 380 -3.01 -2.51 -13.79
N ALA A 381 -2.77 -3.83 -13.68
CA ALA A 381 -1.77 -4.53 -14.48
C ALA A 381 -2.13 -4.48 -15.98
N HIS A 382 -3.39 -4.70 -16.35
CA HIS A 382 -3.87 -4.59 -17.71
C HIS A 382 -3.64 -3.19 -18.28
N HIS A 383 -4.06 -2.15 -17.56
CA HIS A 383 -3.85 -0.76 -17.99
C HIS A 383 -2.36 -0.43 -18.14
N LEU A 384 -1.54 -0.81 -17.15
CA LEU A 384 -0.12 -0.57 -17.20
C LEU A 384 0.53 -1.22 -18.43
N TRP A 385 0.16 -2.47 -18.74
CA TRP A 385 0.67 -3.20 -19.89
C TRP A 385 0.30 -2.53 -21.22
N HIS A 386 -0.98 -2.26 -21.42
CA HIS A 386 -1.47 -1.76 -22.72
C HIS A 386 -1.19 -0.28 -23.00
N THR A 387 -0.93 0.53 -21.96
CA THR A 387 -0.67 1.97 -22.17
C THR A 387 0.81 2.32 -22.31
N THR A 388 1.72 1.40 -21.98
CA THR A 388 3.15 1.72 -21.90
C THR A 388 4.02 0.90 -22.84
N LEU A 389 3.49 -0.18 -23.41
CA LEU A 389 4.22 -0.94 -24.43
C LEU A 389 4.13 -0.25 -25.79
N PRO A 390 5.24 -0.24 -26.56
CA PRO A 390 5.20 0.26 -27.92
C PRO A 390 4.17 -0.54 -28.73
N PRO A 391 3.42 0.08 -29.65
CA PRO A 391 2.53 -0.64 -30.54
C PRO A 391 3.33 -1.68 -31.33
N HIS A 392 2.76 -2.86 -31.51
CA HIS A 392 3.36 -3.89 -32.39
C HIS A 392 3.69 -3.24 -33.73
N PRO A 393 4.90 -3.46 -34.29
CA PRO A 393 5.19 -3.02 -35.63
C PRO A 393 4.09 -3.56 -36.55
N ALA A 394 3.41 -2.66 -37.24
CA ALA A 394 2.38 -3.04 -38.21
C ALA A 394 3.03 -4.01 -39.19
N THR A 395 2.42 -5.16 -39.42
CA THR A 395 2.83 -6.07 -40.50
C THR A 395 2.90 -5.26 -41.79
N PRO A 396 4.04 -5.28 -42.49
CA PRO A 396 4.16 -4.55 -43.74
C PRO A 396 2.99 -4.97 -44.64
N SER A 397 2.23 -3.97 -45.10
CA SER A 397 1.17 -4.18 -46.08
C SER A 397 1.76 -4.94 -47.29
N PRO A 398 1.14 -6.00 -47.77
CA PRO A 398 1.64 -6.69 -48.97
C PRO A 398 1.81 -5.66 -50.10
N PRO A 399 2.91 -5.76 -50.86
CA PRO A 399 3.17 -4.83 -51.95
C PRO A 399 1.95 -4.79 -52.86
N GLY A 400 1.36 -3.60 -53.04
CA GLY A 400 0.21 -3.40 -53.89
C GLY A 400 0.50 -3.95 -55.30
N ARG A 401 -0.34 -4.84 -55.80
CA ARG A 401 -0.29 -5.32 -57.19
C ARG A 401 -0.37 -4.07 -58.07
N GLY A 402 0.72 -3.77 -58.75
CA GLY A 402 0.75 -2.68 -59.73
C GLY A 402 -0.33 -2.92 -60.78
N VAL A 403 -1.29 -2.02 -60.83
CA VAL A 403 -2.23 -1.94 -61.94
C VAL A 403 -1.42 -1.56 -63.18
N ARG A 404 -1.20 -2.53 -64.10
CA ARG A 404 -0.70 -2.25 -65.44
C ARG A 404 -1.77 -1.40 -66.14
N VAL A 405 -1.48 -0.14 -66.32
CA VAL A 405 -2.21 0.70 -67.27
C VAL A 405 -1.78 0.27 -68.68
N VAL A 406 -2.62 -0.43 -69.35
CA VAL A 406 -2.44 -0.76 -70.78
C VAL A 406 -2.84 0.52 -71.53
N SER A 407 -1.85 1.26 -72.04
CA SER A 407 -2.11 2.35 -73.00
C SER A 407 -2.49 1.71 -74.36
N ALA A 408 -3.76 1.80 -74.69
CA ALA A 408 -4.25 1.59 -76.05
C ALA A 408 -3.82 2.77 -76.95
N GLY A 409 -2.79 2.53 -77.74
CA GLY A 409 -2.47 3.41 -78.89
C GLY A 409 -3.51 3.15 -79.99
N GLY A 410 -4.17 4.17 -80.40
CA GLY A 410 -5.03 4.21 -81.58
C GLY A 410 -4.49 5.22 -82.58
N SER A 411 -4.23 4.74 -83.74
CA SER A 411 -3.89 5.41 -84.98
C SER A 411 -4.81 6.54 -85.40
#